data_dbed658024cbda9891a18ec9c0a414ce
#
_entry.id   dbed658024cbda9891a18ec9c0a414ce
#
_cell.length_a   1.000
_cell.length_b   1.000
_cell.length_c   1.000
_cell.angle_alpha   90.00
_cell.angle_beta   90.00
_cell.angle_gamma   90.00
#
_symmetry.space_group_name_H-M   'P 1'
#
loop_
_entity.id
_entity.type
_entity.pdbx_description
1 polymer ?
#
loop_
_entity_poly.entity_id
_entity_poly.type
_entity_poly.pdbx_seq_one_letter_code
_entity_poly.pdbx_strand_id
1 'polypeptide(L)' 'MSLTAEQRQALELLAAGPRGYTKARLLADGFTVDMLADLVREGLATAQRETLRVGGRTIRVERYRITDAGRRAIEG' A
#
# COMPACT_ATOMS: atom_id res chain seq x y z
N MET A 1 -1.79 0.58 -20.13
CA MET A 1 -2.30 -0.44 -19.23
C MET A 1 -3.27 0.19 -18.25
N SER A 2 -4.44 -0.40 -18.11
CA SER A 2 -5.51 0.18 -17.29
C SER A 2 -5.45 -0.37 -15.87
N LEU A 3 -5.65 0.51 -14.90
CA LEU A 3 -5.84 0.09 -13.52
C LEU A 3 -7.23 -0.48 -13.35
N THR A 4 -7.37 -1.52 -12.53
CA THR A 4 -8.68 -1.95 -12.09
C THR A 4 -9.24 -0.91 -11.12
N ALA A 5 -10.55 -0.94 -10.89
CA ALA A 5 -11.17 -0.04 -9.94
C ALA A 5 -10.59 -0.23 -8.53
N GLU A 6 -10.33 -1.48 -8.15
CA GLU A 6 -9.74 -1.78 -6.85
C GLU A 6 -8.32 -1.25 -6.72
N GLN A 7 -7.51 -1.41 -7.78
CA GLN A 7 -6.16 -0.87 -7.78
C GLN A 7 -6.17 0.65 -7.63
N ARG A 8 -7.06 1.31 -8.37
CA ARG A 8 -7.20 2.76 -8.27
C ARG A 8 -7.60 3.19 -6.86
N GLN A 9 -8.56 2.49 -6.26
CA GLN A 9 -8.98 2.80 -4.90
C GLN A 9 -7.84 2.66 -3.90
N ALA A 10 -7.05 1.59 -4.03
CA ALA A 10 -5.92 1.37 -3.14
C ALA A 10 -4.87 2.47 -3.31
N LEU A 11 -4.56 2.84 -4.55
CA LEU A 11 -3.58 3.88 -4.81
C LEU A 11 -4.07 5.24 -4.32
N GLU A 12 -5.35 5.53 -4.47
CA GLU A 12 -5.91 6.80 -3.96
C GLU A 12 -5.80 6.85 -2.44
N LEU A 13 -6.08 5.75 -1.76
CA LEU A 13 -5.92 5.68 -0.32
C LEU A 13 -4.46 5.90 0.08
N LEU A 14 -3.53 5.22 -0.60
CA LEU A 14 -2.11 5.37 -0.32
C LEU A 14 -1.63 6.80 -0.57
N ALA A 15 -2.16 7.43 -1.62
CA ALA A 15 -1.79 8.82 -1.93
C ALA A 15 -2.24 9.79 -0.85
N ALA A 16 -3.32 9.49 -0.15
CA ALA A 16 -3.84 10.33 0.92
C ALA A 16 -2.98 10.24 2.19
N GLY A 17 -2.16 9.20 2.33
CA GLY A 17 -1.28 9.03 3.48
C GLY A 17 0.18 9.06 3.08
N PRO A 18 0.91 10.18 3.30
CA PRO A 18 2.31 10.27 2.87
C PRO A 18 3.22 9.24 3.52
N ARG A 19 2.86 8.72 4.68
CA ARG A 19 3.62 7.66 5.34
C ARG A 19 3.16 6.27 4.92
N GLY A 20 2.12 6.20 4.08
CA GLY A 20 1.55 4.94 3.66
C GLY A 20 0.67 4.32 4.73
N TYR A 21 0.29 3.08 4.50
CA TYR A 21 -0.58 2.33 5.42
C TYR A 21 -0.04 0.94 5.62
N THR A 22 -0.29 0.39 6.79
CA THR A 22 0.13 -0.98 7.09
C THR A 22 -0.71 -1.98 6.29
N LYS A 23 -0.12 -3.14 6.05
CA LYS A 23 -0.82 -4.23 5.41
C LYS A 23 -2.12 -4.59 6.14
N ALA A 24 -2.05 -4.63 7.48
CA ALA A 24 -3.23 -4.94 8.29
C ALA A 24 -4.37 -3.95 8.03
N ARG A 25 -4.06 -2.66 7.93
CA ARG A 25 -5.04 -1.63 7.64
C ARG A 25 -5.67 -1.83 6.26
N LEU A 26 -4.82 -2.11 5.26
CA LEU A 26 -5.32 -2.30 3.91
C LEU A 26 -6.20 -3.53 3.78
N LEU A 27 -5.84 -4.62 4.45
CA LEU A 27 -6.68 -5.81 4.47
C LEU A 27 -8.01 -5.54 5.18
N ALA A 28 -7.98 -4.75 6.25
CA ALA A 28 -9.20 -4.38 6.96
C ALA A 28 -10.12 -3.51 6.08
N ASP A 29 -9.55 -2.75 5.15
CA ASP A 29 -10.32 -1.94 4.22
C ASP A 29 -10.83 -2.74 3.01
N GLY A 30 -10.56 -4.05 2.98
CA GLY A 30 -11.09 -4.93 1.93
C GLY A 30 -10.15 -5.25 0.79
N PHE A 31 -8.92 -4.76 0.83
CA PHE A 31 -7.95 -5.09 -0.21
C PHE A 31 -7.33 -6.46 0.07
N THR A 32 -6.85 -7.12 -0.97
CA THR A 32 -6.29 -8.47 -0.85
C THR A 32 -4.77 -8.42 -0.94
N VAL A 33 -4.14 -9.46 -0.38
CA VAL A 33 -2.68 -9.60 -0.46
C VAL A 33 -2.23 -9.67 -1.92
N ASP A 34 -2.96 -10.41 -2.74
CA ASP A 34 -2.61 -10.58 -4.16
C ASP A 34 -2.63 -9.25 -4.90
N MET A 35 -3.65 -8.43 -4.63
CA MET A 35 -3.76 -7.12 -5.28
C MET A 35 -2.62 -6.20 -4.84
N LEU A 36 -2.28 -6.21 -3.54
CA LEU A 36 -1.16 -5.42 -3.04
C LEU A 36 0.16 -5.86 -3.66
N ALA A 37 0.36 -7.18 -3.80
CA ALA A 37 1.56 -7.71 -4.45
C ALA A 37 1.64 -7.26 -5.91
N ASP A 38 0.52 -7.21 -6.60
CA ASP A 38 0.48 -6.73 -7.99
C ASP A 38 0.90 -5.27 -8.09
N LEU A 39 0.44 -4.42 -7.17
CA LEU A 39 0.83 -3.01 -7.17
C LEU A 39 2.34 -2.85 -6.99
N VAL A 40 2.92 -3.65 -6.12
CA VAL A 40 4.37 -3.61 -5.91
C VAL A 40 5.12 -4.11 -7.15
N ARG A 41 4.66 -5.22 -7.73
CA ARG A 41 5.28 -5.79 -8.91
C ARG A 41 5.24 -4.84 -10.10
N GLU A 42 4.17 -4.06 -10.22
CA GLU A 42 4.02 -3.09 -11.31
C GLU A 42 4.71 -1.77 -11.00
N GLY A 43 5.35 -1.64 -9.84
CA GLY A 43 6.09 -0.43 -9.49
C GLY A 43 5.21 0.73 -9.05
N LEU A 44 3.93 0.48 -8.76
CA LEU A 44 2.99 1.52 -8.37
C LEU A 44 3.00 1.79 -6.86
N ALA A 45 3.50 0.83 -6.10
CA ALA A 45 3.65 0.95 -4.66
C ALA A 45 4.91 0.23 -4.20
N THR A 46 5.38 0.57 -3.02
CA THR A 46 6.48 -0.15 -2.37
C THR A 46 5.98 -0.78 -1.09
N ALA A 47 6.60 -1.90 -0.71
CA ALA A 47 6.32 -2.55 0.56
C ALA A 47 7.60 -2.52 1.39
N GLN A 48 7.50 -2.04 2.61
CA GLN A 48 8.63 -2.00 3.54
C GLN A 48 8.26 -2.71 4.83
N ARG A 49 9.22 -3.45 5.37
CA ARG A 49 9.05 -4.08 6.66
C ARG A 49 9.57 -3.13 7.74
N GLU A 50 8.74 -2.93 8.75
CA GLU A 50 9.09 -2.09 9.88
C GLU A 50 8.96 -2.90 11.16
N THR A 51 9.80 -2.59 12.13
CA THR A 51 9.73 -3.17 13.45
C THR A 51 9.24 -2.09 14.41
N LEU A 52 8.15 -2.38 15.09
CA LEU A 52 7.57 -1.45 16.07
C LEU A 52 7.67 -2.05 17.46
N ARG A 53 7.90 -1.19 18.44
CA ARG A 53 7.85 -1.58 19.84
C ARG A 53 6.57 -1.06 20.45
N VAL A 54 5.74 -1.98 20.93
CA VAL A 54 4.48 -1.64 21.56
C VAL A 54 4.40 -2.39 22.89
N GLY A 55 4.42 -1.64 23.99
CA GLY A 55 4.28 -2.24 25.32
C GLY A 55 5.35 -3.28 25.65
N GLY A 56 6.60 -3.06 25.25
CA GLY A 56 7.70 -3.99 25.48
C GLY A 56 7.73 -5.16 24.50
N ARG A 57 6.81 -5.21 23.55
CA ARG A 57 6.79 -6.23 22.51
C ARG A 57 7.31 -5.66 21.20
N THR A 58 8.00 -6.51 20.46
CA THR A 58 8.44 -6.18 19.11
C THR A 58 7.43 -6.74 18.12
N ILE A 59 6.85 -5.86 17.28
CA ILE A 59 5.89 -6.23 16.27
C ILE A 59 6.47 -5.92 14.90
N ARG A 60 6.38 -6.87 13.98
CA ARG A 60 6.78 -6.65 12.60
C ARG A 60 5.54 -6.31 11.77
N VAL A 61 5.62 -5.20 11.04
CA VAL A 61 4.53 -4.77 10.15
C VAL A 61 5.08 -4.52 8.76
N GLU A 62 4.25 -4.71 7.76
CA GLU A 62 4.55 -4.28 6.40
C GLU A 62 3.79 -3.00 6.14
N ARG A 63 4.50 -2.03 5.55
CA ARG A 63 3.91 -0.74 5.21
C ARG A 63 4.01 -0.53 3.72
N TYR A 64 2.90 -0.13 3.12
CA TYR A 64 2.82 0.14 1.70
C TYR A 64 2.74 1.64 1.47
N ARG A 65 3.52 2.11 0.50
CA ARG A 65 3.53 3.52 0.10
C ARG A 65 3.34 3.62 -1.40
N ILE A 66 2.69 4.69 -1.84
CA ILE A 66 2.55 4.94 -3.26
C ILE A 66 3.89 5.44 -3.83
N THR A 67 4.19 5.07 -5.07
CA THR A 67 5.37 5.58 -5.78
C THR A 67 4.97 6.75 -6.67
N ASP A 68 5.96 7.43 -7.24
CA ASP A 68 5.68 8.48 -8.23
C ASP A 68 4.92 7.91 -9.43
N ALA A 69 5.29 6.71 -9.86
CA ALA A 69 4.56 6.03 -10.94
C ALA A 69 3.10 5.76 -10.55
N GLY A 70 2.87 5.36 -9.28
CA GLY A 70 1.52 5.15 -8.78
C GLY A 70 0.70 6.44 -8.79
N ARG A 71 1.31 7.55 -8.39
CA ARG A 71 0.62 8.85 -8.42
C ARG A 71 0.25 9.25 -9.84
N ARG A 72 1.17 9.07 -10.78
CA ARG A 72 0.91 9.38 -12.18
C ARG A 72 -0.22 8.50 -12.74
N ALA A 73 -0.27 7.25 -12.31
CA ALA A 73 -1.29 6.33 -12.80
C ALA A 73 -2.71 6.74 -12.41
N ILE A 74 -2.88 7.41 -11.28
CA ILE A 74 -4.20 7.85 -10.83
C ILE A 74 -4.53 9.29 -11.20
N GLU A 75 -3.55 10.04 -11.69
CA GLU A 75 -3.77 11.42 -12.13
C GLU A 75 -4.39 11.50 -13.53
N GLY A 76 -4.13 10.50 -14.33
CA GLY A 76 -4.61 10.46 -15.72
C GLY A 76 -6.10 10.12 -15.87
#